data_46663a5b21c666165d980ee8a17e51b5
#
_entry.id   46663a5b21c666165d980ee8a17e51b5
#
_cell.length_a   1.000
_cell.length_b   1.000
_cell.length_c   1.000
_cell.angle_alpha   90.00
_cell.angle_beta   90.00
_cell.angle_gamma   90.00
#
_symmetry.space_group_name_H-M   'P 1'
#
loop_
_entity.id
_entity.type
_entity.pdbx_description
1 polymer ?
#
loop_
_entity_poly.entity_id
_entity_poly.type
_entity_poly.pdbx_seq_one_letter_code
_entity_poly.pdbx_strand_id
1 'polypeptide(L)'
;MANNSRNSLNTYAAVGAVGAAAVGAMLYKRTHTTCGQCGCKITGRQYTIRAYNEESKAAIEMAGANPHAKYCSDCYASLKSEFDSYRSRIDNYDSVRTFSINYRGNTYTDDSNGVSYTTDSYDNRNVAEKVIRKVAAVYGCDAVTNLSFDRDDDGKWTASGTICDFR
;
A
#
# COMPACT_ATOMS: atom_id res chain seq x y z
N MET A 1 -8.22 -60.01 -43.08
CA MET A 1 -8.97 -59.33 -42.04
C MET A 1 -8.19 -59.42 -40.77
N ALA A 2 -7.41 -58.41 -40.46
CA ALA A 2 -6.60 -58.40 -39.27
C ALA A 2 -6.41 -56.95 -38.75
N ASN A 3 -6.77 -56.80 -37.52
CA ASN A 3 -6.22 -55.91 -36.52
C ASN A 3 -6.35 -54.36 -36.65
N ASN A 4 -7.29 -53.85 -35.90
CA ASN A 4 -7.32 -52.49 -35.50
C ASN A 4 -7.73 -52.37 -34.01
N SER A 5 -6.89 -52.94 -33.08
CA SER A 5 -7.20 -52.92 -31.64
C SER A 5 -6.02 -52.50 -30.75
N ARG A 6 -4.97 -51.87 -31.30
CA ARG A 6 -3.79 -51.49 -30.47
C ARG A 6 -3.55 -50.01 -30.22
N ASN A 7 -4.37 -49.10 -30.78
CA ASN A 7 -4.10 -47.67 -30.66
C ASN A 7 -4.95 -46.92 -29.61
N SER A 8 -5.88 -47.59 -28.90
CA SER A 8 -6.75 -46.89 -27.94
C SER A 8 -6.22 -46.83 -26.50
N LEU A 9 -5.24 -47.71 -26.15
CA LEU A 9 -4.74 -47.73 -24.76
C LEU A 9 -3.64 -46.69 -24.46
N ASN A 10 -2.91 -46.22 -25.48
CA ASN A 10 -1.86 -45.23 -25.26
C ASN A 10 -2.38 -43.79 -25.12
N THR A 11 -3.58 -43.50 -25.62
CA THR A 11 -4.14 -42.17 -25.56
C THR A 11 -4.68 -41.83 -24.18
N TYR A 12 -5.18 -42.82 -23.44
CA TYR A 12 -5.68 -42.58 -22.07
C TYR A 12 -4.57 -42.44 -21.03
N ALA A 13 -3.42 -43.09 -21.23
CA ALA A 13 -2.28 -42.95 -20.32
C ALA A 13 -1.62 -41.56 -20.42
N ALA A 14 -1.60 -40.94 -21.60
CA ALA A 14 -1.05 -39.60 -21.79
C ALA A 14 -1.93 -38.49 -21.19
N VAL A 15 -3.25 -38.65 -21.28
CA VAL A 15 -4.20 -37.68 -20.69
C VAL A 15 -4.17 -37.70 -19.15
N GLY A 16 -4.01 -38.88 -18.56
CA GLY A 16 -3.89 -39.05 -17.11
C GLY A 16 -2.64 -38.40 -16.52
N ALA A 17 -1.49 -38.52 -17.22
CA ALA A 17 -0.22 -37.96 -16.75
C ALA A 17 -0.21 -36.42 -16.81
N VAL A 18 -0.78 -35.82 -17.85
CA VAL A 18 -0.89 -34.33 -17.97
C VAL A 18 -1.86 -33.78 -16.95
N GLY A 19 -2.97 -34.44 -16.69
CA GLY A 19 -3.94 -34.03 -15.69
C GLY A 19 -3.38 -34.06 -14.27
N ALA A 20 -2.64 -35.09 -13.90
CA ALA A 20 -2.02 -35.23 -12.58
C ALA A 20 -0.94 -34.17 -12.33
N ALA A 21 -0.11 -33.87 -13.34
CA ALA A 21 0.93 -32.85 -13.24
C ALA A 21 0.32 -31.43 -13.13
N ALA A 22 -0.73 -31.14 -13.91
CA ALA A 22 -1.41 -29.86 -13.88
C ALA A 22 -2.16 -29.63 -12.55
N VAL A 23 -2.84 -30.64 -12.02
CA VAL A 23 -3.52 -30.56 -10.72
C VAL A 23 -2.49 -30.45 -9.59
N GLY A 24 -1.38 -31.19 -9.65
CA GLY A 24 -0.28 -31.09 -8.69
C GLY A 24 0.35 -29.70 -8.68
N ALA A 25 0.59 -29.10 -9.86
CA ALA A 25 1.13 -27.75 -9.98
C ALA A 25 0.14 -26.67 -9.47
N MET A 26 -1.16 -26.85 -9.72
CA MET A 26 -2.19 -25.94 -9.19
C MET A 26 -2.34 -26.08 -7.68
N LEU A 27 -2.32 -27.29 -7.13
CA LEU A 27 -2.36 -27.53 -5.69
C LEU A 27 -1.09 -27.01 -5.03
N TYR A 28 0.07 -27.21 -5.63
CA TYR A 28 1.35 -26.68 -5.15
C TYR A 28 1.32 -25.15 -5.07
N LYS A 29 0.82 -24.45 -6.10
CA LYS A 29 0.67 -22.98 -6.07
C LYS A 29 -0.31 -22.52 -4.99
N ARG A 30 -1.34 -23.30 -4.68
CA ARG A 30 -2.32 -22.95 -3.64
C ARG A 30 -1.84 -23.18 -2.21
N THR A 31 -0.88 -24.10 -2.01
CA THR A 31 -0.42 -24.49 -0.66
C THR A 31 0.84 -23.78 -0.20
N HIS A 32 1.53 -23.05 -1.11
CA HIS A 32 2.81 -22.44 -0.79
C HIS A 32 2.74 -20.92 -0.97
N THR A 33 2.41 -20.22 0.12
CA THR A 33 2.50 -18.76 0.17
C THR A 33 3.89 -18.39 0.69
N THR A 34 4.56 -17.48 -0.01
CA THR A 34 5.85 -16.93 0.40
C THR A 34 5.65 -15.61 1.12
N CYS A 35 6.50 -15.32 2.08
CA CYS A 35 6.52 -14.05 2.79
C CYS A 35 6.99 -12.93 1.86
N GLY A 36 6.20 -11.84 1.77
CA GLY A 36 6.53 -10.70 0.92
C GLY A 36 7.77 -9.92 1.36
N GLN A 37 8.26 -10.14 2.58
CA GLN A 37 9.45 -9.46 3.10
C GLN A 37 10.70 -10.32 2.98
N CYS A 38 10.70 -11.51 3.54
CA CYS A 38 11.91 -12.36 3.59
C CYS A 38 11.91 -13.48 2.55
N GLY A 39 10.85 -13.67 1.77
CA GLY A 39 10.74 -14.72 0.76
C GLY A 39 10.57 -16.14 1.32
N CYS A 40 10.57 -16.32 2.65
CA CYS A 40 10.42 -17.66 3.22
C CYS A 40 9.02 -18.24 2.95
N LYS A 41 8.95 -19.57 2.91
CA LYS A 41 7.67 -20.29 2.82
C LYS A 41 6.90 -20.13 4.13
N ILE A 42 5.66 -19.68 4.06
CA ILE A 42 4.79 -19.57 5.23
C ILE A 42 4.10 -20.92 5.44
N THR A 43 4.45 -21.58 6.54
CA THR A 43 3.92 -22.91 6.89
C THR A 43 2.80 -22.86 7.92
N GLY A 44 2.49 -21.67 8.45
CA GLY A 44 1.49 -21.46 9.49
C GLY A 44 0.51 -20.34 9.16
N ARG A 45 0.14 -19.57 10.18
CA ARG A 45 -0.77 -18.43 10.06
C ARG A 45 -0.15 -17.35 9.15
N GLN A 46 -0.95 -16.87 8.23
CA GLN A 46 -0.58 -15.78 7.32
C GLN A 46 -1.11 -14.46 7.86
N TYR A 47 -0.30 -13.41 7.79
CA TYR A 47 -0.63 -12.08 8.25
C TYR A 47 -0.66 -11.10 7.09
N THR A 48 -1.45 -10.04 7.21
CA THR A 48 -1.50 -8.90 6.25
C THR A 48 -1.54 -7.60 7.02
N ILE A 49 -0.93 -6.57 6.47
CA ILE A 49 -1.08 -5.19 6.93
C ILE A 49 -2.04 -4.51 5.95
N ARG A 50 -3.11 -3.91 6.45
CA ARG A 50 -4.15 -3.29 5.62
C ARG A 50 -4.22 -1.79 5.89
N ALA A 51 -4.39 -1.02 4.83
CA ALA A 51 -4.75 0.38 4.91
C ALA A 51 -6.28 0.50 4.98
N TYR A 52 -6.76 1.38 5.86
CA TYR A 52 -8.19 1.71 5.99
C TYR A 52 -8.49 3.15 5.56
N ASN A 53 -7.47 3.98 5.48
CA ASN A 53 -7.53 5.39 5.12
C ASN A 53 -6.17 5.82 4.54
N GLU A 54 -6.06 7.05 4.06
CA GLU A 54 -4.86 7.57 3.44
C GLU A 54 -3.66 7.60 4.40
N GLU A 55 -3.88 7.99 5.65
CA GLU A 55 -2.84 8.01 6.66
C GLU A 55 -2.27 6.61 6.92
N SER A 56 -3.13 5.58 6.86
CA SER A 56 -2.68 4.18 6.95
C SER A 56 -1.92 3.73 5.71
N LYS A 57 -2.30 4.22 4.51
CA LYS A 57 -1.54 3.97 3.27
C LYS A 57 -0.13 4.56 3.40
N ALA A 58 -0.02 5.82 3.81
CA ALA A 58 1.26 6.49 4.05
C ALA A 58 2.12 5.75 5.09
N ALA A 59 1.53 5.31 6.21
CA ALA A 59 2.25 4.55 7.23
C ALA A 59 2.75 3.18 6.73
N ILE A 60 1.99 2.50 5.86
CA ILE A 60 2.41 1.25 5.20
C ILE A 60 3.60 1.52 4.28
N GLU A 61 3.54 2.58 3.50
CA GLU A 61 4.61 2.99 2.58
C GLU A 61 5.90 3.30 3.35
N MET A 62 5.81 4.10 4.41
CA MET A 62 6.94 4.44 5.27
C MET A 62 7.55 3.22 5.97
N ALA A 63 6.74 2.24 6.34
CA ALA A 63 7.20 0.97 6.91
C ALA A 63 7.79 0.01 5.84
N GLY A 64 7.78 0.37 4.56
CA GLY A 64 8.22 -0.49 3.47
C GLY A 64 7.39 -1.76 3.30
N ALA A 65 6.14 -1.74 3.77
CA ALA A 65 5.25 -2.88 3.70
C ALA A 65 4.41 -2.87 2.40
N ASN A 66 4.06 -4.06 1.91
CA ASN A 66 3.16 -4.21 0.77
C ASN A 66 1.77 -4.66 1.27
N PRO A 67 0.70 -3.87 1.08
CA PRO A 67 -0.65 -4.18 1.58
C PRO A 67 -1.27 -5.44 0.94
N HIS A 68 -0.73 -5.87 -0.21
CA HIS A 68 -1.20 -7.06 -0.93
C HIS A 68 -0.39 -8.33 -0.61
N ALA A 69 0.72 -8.19 0.12
CA ALA A 69 1.57 -9.30 0.48
C ALA A 69 1.04 -10.06 1.71
N LYS A 70 1.51 -11.31 1.81
CA LYS A 70 1.38 -12.13 3.02
C LYS A 70 2.70 -12.15 3.76
N TYR A 71 2.66 -12.18 5.06
CA TYR A 71 3.85 -12.14 5.92
C TYR A 71 3.88 -13.33 6.87
N CYS A 72 5.08 -13.85 7.17
CA CYS A 72 5.29 -14.75 8.29
C CYS A 72 5.18 -13.98 9.62
N SER A 73 5.10 -14.68 10.75
CA SER A 73 4.92 -14.06 12.08
C SER A 73 5.97 -13.01 12.39
N ASP A 74 7.23 -13.32 12.12
CA ASP A 74 8.36 -12.47 12.51
C ASP A 74 8.44 -11.20 11.67
N CYS A 75 8.31 -11.32 10.35
CA CYS A 75 8.25 -10.17 9.45
C CYS A 75 7.01 -9.31 9.72
N TYR A 76 5.86 -9.93 10.02
CA TYR A 76 4.67 -9.19 10.40
C TYR A 76 4.87 -8.42 11.69
N ALA A 77 5.46 -9.00 12.72
CA ALA A 77 5.70 -8.33 13.99
C ALA A 77 6.60 -7.11 13.83
N SER A 78 7.71 -7.24 13.06
CA SER A 78 8.61 -6.13 12.75
C SER A 78 7.89 -5.01 11.99
N LEU A 79 7.28 -5.33 10.85
CA LEU A 79 6.57 -4.36 10.02
C LEU A 79 5.39 -3.71 10.76
N LYS A 80 4.70 -4.47 11.61
CA LYS A 80 3.59 -3.96 12.42
C LYS A 80 4.08 -2.94 13.44
N SER A 81 5.23 -3.19 14.08
CA SER A 81 5.85 -2.23 15.01
C SER A 81 6.22 -0.93 14.32
N GLU A 82 6.84 -1.00 13.14
CA GLU A 82 7.18 0.18 12.34
C GLU A 82 5.91 0.92 11.89
N PHE A 83 4.93 0.20 11.35
CA PHE A 83 3.65 0.78 10.96
C PHE A 83 2.96 1.51 12.12
N ASP A 84 2.92 0.90 13.31
CA ASP A 84 2.30 1.53 14.49
C ASP A 84 3.10 2.76 14.95
N SER A 85 4.43 2.75 14.82
CA SER A 85 5.29 3.90 15.10
C SER A 85 4.97 5.08 14.16
N TYR A 86 4.90 4.85 12.84
CA TYR A 86 4.52 5.89 11.88
C TYR A 86 3.10 6.38 12.11
N ARG A 87 2.17 5.47 12.37
CA ARG A 87 0.77 5.81 12.64
C ARG A 87 0.60 6.67 13.89
N SER A 88 1.41 6.47 14.92
CA SER A 88 1.32 7.25 16.16
C SER A 88 1.65 8.74 15.95
N ARG A 89 2.40 9.08 14.88
CA ARG A 89 2.69 10.48 14.54
C ARG A 89 1.45 11.27 14.12
N ILE A 90 0.36 10.58 13.73
CA ILE A 90 -0.91 11.22 13.38
C ILE A 90 -1.45 12.07 14.53
N ASP A 91 -1.18 11.70 15.78
CA ASP A 91 -1.68 12.44 16.95
C ASP A 91 -1.11 13.87 17.00
N ASN A 92 -0.01 14.14 16.29
CA ASN A 92 0.63 15.46 16.22
C ASN A 92 0.25 16.27 14.96
N TYR A 93 -0.74 15.84 14.17
CA TYR A 93 -1.08 16.51 12.90
C TYR A 93 -1.48 17.99 13.07
N ASP A 94 -1.96 18.39 14.24
CA ASP A 94 -2.33 19.78 14.53
C ASP A 94 -1.14 20.73 14.55
N SER A 95 0.08 20.21 14.77
CA SER A 95 1.32 20.99 14.68
C SER A 95 1.79 21.23 13.25
N VAL A 96 1.29 20.49 12.27
CA VAL A 96 1.65 20.63 10.85
C VAL A 96 1.10 21.94 10.31
N ARG A 97 1.97 22.80 9.82
CA ARG A 97 1.62 24.10 9.24
C ARG A 97 1.16 23.95 7.80
N THR A 98 0.21 24.77 7.37
CA THR A 98 -0.25 24.78 5.98
C THR A 98 -0.04 26.16 5.35
N PHE A 99 0.50 26.15 4.13
CA PHE A 99 0.75 27.37 3.35
C PHE A 99 0.08 27.21 1.98
N SER A 100 -0.84 28.12 1.67
CA SER A 100 -1.54 28.08 0.38
C SER A 100 -0.59 28.37 -0.78
N ILE A 101 -0.93 27.93 -1.98
CA ILE A 101 -0.20 28.22 -3.22
C ILE A 101 -0.03 29.75 -3.47
N ASN A 102 -0.92 30.57 -2.90
CA ASN A 102 -0.87 32.02 -3.00
C ASN A 102 -0.11 32.69 -1.85
N TYR A 103 0.47 31.90 -0.94
CA TYR A 103 1.23 32.45 0.18
C TYR A 103 2.51 33.15 -0.33
N ARG A 104 2.67 34.42 0.01
CA ARG A 104 3.81 35.26 -0.42
C ARG A 104 4.82 35.54 0.69
N GLY A 105 4.68 34.88 1.83
CA GLY A 105 5.64 34.97 2.94
C GLY A 105 6.92 34.17 2.64
N ASN A 106 7.98 34.45 3.43
CA ASN A 106 9.16 33.62 3.37
C ASN A 106 8.85 32.24 3.99
N THR A 107 8.66 31.24 3.16
CA THR A 107 8.65 29.85 3.57
C THR A 107 10.07 29.33 3.43
N TYR A 108 10.80 29.24 4.54
CA TYR A 108 12.05 28.49 4.56
C TYR A 108 11.69 27.01 4.63
N THR A 109 11.44 26.42 3.47
CA THR A 109 11.19 24.98 3.34
C THR A 109 12.39 24.35 2.65
N ASP A 110 12.78 23.18 3.12
CA ASP A 110 13.72 22.34 2.38
C ASP A 110 12.93 21.58 1.30
N ASP A 111 12.55 22.28 0.24
CA ASP A 111 11.81 21.69 -0.88
C ASP A 111 12.62 20.61 -1.61
N SER A 112 13.93 20.47 -1.31
CA SER A 112 14.79 19.44 -1.93
C SER A 112 14.34 18.01 -1.60
N ASN A 113 13.62 17.83 -0.49
CA ASN A 113 13.07 16.55 -0.05
C ASN A 113 11.53 16.54 0.00
N GLY A 114 10.88 17.56 -0.56
CA GLY A 114 9.43 17.69 -0.55
C GLY A 114 8.75 16.59 -1.38
N VAL A 115 7.69 16.01 -0.83
CA VAL A 115 6.85 15.00 -1.50
C VAL A 115 5.56 15.65 -1.93
N SER A 116 5.30 15.66 -3.24
CA SER A 116 3.98 16.08 -3.75
C SER A 116 2.93 15.05 -3.38
N TYR A 117 1.84 15.51 -2.78
CA TYR A 117 0.74 14.65 -2.36
C TYR A 117 -0.60 15.24 -2.76
N THR A 118 -1.52 14.37 -3.17
CA THR A 118 -2.93 14.71 -3.44
C THR A 118 -3.81 13.71 -2.70
N THR A 119 -4.76 14.20 -1.94
CA THR A 119 -5.70 13.37 -1.17
C THR A 119 -6.73 12.70 -2.09
N ASP A 120 -7.39 11.66 -1.59
CA ASP A 120 -8.65 11.18 -2.14
C ASP A 120 -9.72 12.31 -2.06
N SER A 121 -10.91 12.10 -2.68
CA SER A 121 -11.99 13.09 -2.68
C SER A 121 -12.86 12.99 -1.41
N TYR A 122 -13.18 14.15 -0.80
CA TYR A 122 -13.96 14.26 0.43
C TYR A 122 -15.13 15.23 0.27
N ASP A 123 -16.21 15.01 1.01
CA ASP A 123 -17.40 15.88 0.98
C ASP A 123 -17.13 17.31 1.52
N ASN A 124 -16.05 17.48 2.28
CA ASN A 124 -15.73 18.75 2.94
C ASN A 124 -14.25 19.09 2.76
N ARG A 125 -13.98 20.35 2.34
CA ARG A 125 -12.64 20.92 2.19
C ARG A 125 -11.79 20.78 3.45
N ASN A 126 -12.38 21.04 4.63
CA ASN A 126 -11.63 20.95 5.90
C ASN A 126 -11.21 19.50 6.21
N VAL A 127 -11.99 18.52 5.74
CA VAL A 127 -11.61 17.10 5.87
C VAL A 127 -10.42 16.80 4.98
N ALA A 128 -10.42 17.23 3.72
CA ALA A 128 -9.29 17.05 2.81
C ALA A 128 -8.00 17.70 3.38
N GLU A 129 -8.11 18.95 3.91
CA GLU A 129 -6.98 19.61 4.57
C GLU A 129 -6.48 18.83 5.79
N LYS A 130 -7.39 18.35 6.63
CA LYS A 130 -7.04 17.54 7.80
C LYS A 130 -6.29 16.25 7.40
N VAL A 131 -6.71 15.61 6.32
CA VAL A 131 -6.09 14.38 5.83
C VAL A 131 -4.67 14.65 5.34
N ILE A 132 -4.43 15.67 4.51
CA ILE A 132 -3.08 15.98 4.01
C ILE A 132 -2.13 16.34 5.16
N ARG A 133 -2.60 17.05 6.20
CA ARG A 133 -1.81 17.33 7.41
C ARG A 133 -1.45 16.06 8.18
N LYS A 134 -2.38 15.12 8.30
CA LYS A 134 -2.12 13.83 8.96
C LYS A 134 -1.13 12.98 8.17
N VAL A 135 -1.23 12.98 6.84
CA VAL A 135 -0.25 12.31 5.98
C VAL A 135 1.13 12.95 6.17
N ALA A 136 1.23 14.29 6.20
CA ALA A 136 2.48 14.99 6.48
C ALA A 136 3.07 14.57 7.84
N ALA A 137 2.24 14.49 8.89
CA ALA A 137 2.69 14.02 10.20
C ALA A 137 3.23 12.57 10.16
N VAL A 138 2.60 11.68 9.40
CA VAL A 138 3.09 10.29 9.21
C VAL A 138 4.48 10.29 8.57
N TYR A 139 4.72 11.13 7.56
CA TYR A 139 6.05 11.31 6.94
C TYR A 139 7.07 11.95 7.89
N GLY A 140 6.61 12.49 9.02
CA GLY A 140 7.44 13.19 9.99
C GLY A 140 7.71 14.64 9.63
N CYS A 141 6.98 15.16 8.66
CA CYS A 141 7.09 16.54 8.19
C CYS A 141 6.18 17.47 9.00
N ASP A 142 6.58 18.71 9.15
CA ASP A 142 5.86 19.72 9.94
C ASP A 142 5.18 20.81 9.09
N ALA A 143 5.25 20.68 7.75
CA ALA A 143 4.61 21.62 6.84
C ALA A 143 4.01 20.96 5.59
N VAL A 144 2.98 21.61 5.06
CA VAL A 144 2.44 21.41 3.71
C VAL A 144 2.46 22.77 3.02
N THR A 145 3.26 22.87 1.95
CA THR A 145 3.38 24.08 1.11
C THR A 145 2.61 23.91 -0.20
N ASN A 146 2.40 25.00 -0.93
CA ASN A 146 1.66 25.02 -2.19
C ASN A 146 0.26 24.36 -2.08
N LEU A 147 -0.35 24.45 -0.89
CA LEU A 147 -1.66 23.86 -0.64
C LEU A 147 -2.72 24.50 -1.54
N SER A 148 -3.35 23.67 -2.35
CA SER A 148 -4.49 24.01 -3.20
C SER A 148 -5.64 23.04 -2.96
N PHE A 149 -6.84 23.45 -3.36
CA PHE A 149 -8.04 22.65 -3.24
C PHE A 149 -8.76 22.65 -4.57
N ASP A 150 -9.10 21.47 -5.05
CA ASP A 150 -9.90 21.28 -6.24
C ASP A 150 -11.24 20.63 -5.87
N ARG A 151 -12.27 20.95 -6.64
CA ARG A 151 -13.60 20.37 -6.46
C ARG A 151 -13.96 19.61 -7.72
N ASP A 152 -14.29 18.31 -7.56
CA ASP A 152 -14.71 17.47 -8.67
C ASP A 152 -16.18 17.73 -9.11
N ASP A 153 -16.60 17.07 -10.16
CA ASP A 153 -17.96 17.20 -10.73
C ASP A 153 -19.06 16.69 -9.75
N ASP A 154 -18.72 15.79 -8.85
CA ASP A 154 -19.59 15.30 -7.77
C ASP A 154 -19.63 16.25 -6.57
N GLY A 155 -18.92 17.36 -6.64
CA GLY A 155 -18.86 18.39 -5.61
C GLY A 155 -17.96 18.06 -4.43
N LYS A 156 -17.13 17.00 -4.53
CA LYS A 156 -16.16 16.60 -3.50
C LYS A 156 -14.86 17.37 -3.64
N TRP A 157 -14.14 17.45 -2.54
CA TRP A 157 -12.90 18.21 -2.42
C TRP A 157 -11.68 17.32 -2.33
N THR A 158 -10.64 17.65 -3.08
CA THR A 158 -9.29 17.15 -2.93
C THR A 158 -8.37 18.25 -2.42
N ALA A 159 -7.35 17.89 -1.65
CA ALA A 159 -6.27 18.78 -1.25
C ALA A 159 -4.98 18.32 -1.89
N SER A 160 -4.26 19.22 -2.54
CA SER A 160 -2.95 18.96 -3.16
C SER A 160 -1.91 19.90 -2.56
N GLY A 161 -0.71 19.41 -2.33
CA GLY A 161 0.37 20.22 -1.80
C GLY A 161 1.70 19.47 -1.76
N THR A 162 2.75 20.15 -1.30
CA THR A 162 4.07 19.57 -1.09
C THR A 162 4.28 19.39 0.41
N ILE A 163 4.48 18.16 0.83
CA ILE A 163 4.80 17.78 2.20
C ILE A 163 6.31 17.97 2.39
N CYS A 164 6.73 18.74 3.38
CA CYS A 164 8.13 19.10 3.60
C CYS A 164 8.40 19.49 5.06
N ASP A 165 9.66 19.65 5.41
CA ASP A 165 10.07 20.23 6.67
C ASP A 165 10.16 21.76 6.56
N PHE A 166 9.63 22.44 7.56
CA PHE A 166 9.71 23.90 7.71
C PHE A 166 10.96 24.25 8.52
N ARG A 167 11.87 24.99 7.91
CA ARG A 167 13.10 25.51 8.57
C ARG A 167 13.01 26.99 8.90
#